data_1588a53e000e98b1fcc672743d485ed1
#
_entry.id   1588a53e000e98b1fcc672743d485ed1
#
_cell.length_a   1.000
_cell.length_b   1.000
_cell.length_c   1.000
_cell.angle_alpha   90.00
_cell.angle_beta   90.00
_cell.angle_gamma   90.00
#
_symmetry.space_group_name_H-M   'P 1'
#
loop_
_entity.id
_entity.type
_entity.pdbx_description
1 polymer ?
#
loop_
_entity_poly.entity_id
_entity_poly.type
_entity_poly.pdbx_seq_one_letter_code
_entity_poly.pdbx_strand_id
1 'polypeptide(L)'
;MRGMFKDAHSFNEASLGSWDTSSVSNMSDMFSGAVRFNQPLSLWDTSHVTDMSSMFESAISFAEPLNSWIGSAATNSSRSASIFASATAFLNKYSCYSPVDGPVDTCVCANPDFCVTDASFLSSVSACLAESPLLGLCPTFGTITTKLGASISTWDTSKVTNMDKAFENATSFNGDISSWDTSGVTSMSFMFFNASSFDGDILKWNGNATETAQSDMFFGASQFHRKFICDDKAHGPLSACYAREKLTDATFSGAIGSCLSEAPATGDCTKYGTVDNKYGVMSYWDVSLVTDMQSAFQSKSTFNGDISKWDVSSVKDMSHMFQGANAFTGDLSSWRTSSLTRMYRLLYDSHANPDLSNWDVSKVTNMERVFDYEYSFNKDIGSWDVSSVTNMHYMFSHARKFNGELNDWDTSNVRNMYYMFHYAYDFNQDLDKWDTSSVTDMHYMFEYAHDFNGTVGTWDVSQVTTMRYMFRYCYDFNQNISKWDTSKVTDMNHMFYDARSFAQDLSDWTGSAVANYQSEMFRGATAFQSKYWCPDVNQGPPMWCQCKNDCPISSTPSSPPSVLTPITNENIKDAVKACFFSDAGAHSVDGLCDLSEYGAM
;
A
#
# COMPACT_ATOMS: atom_id res chain seq x y z
N MET A 1 -22.31 -32.65 15.79
CA MET A 1 -20.84 -32.97 15.94
C MET A 1 -20.56 -34.29 16.66
N ARG A 2 -21.54 -35.18 16.79
CA ARG A 2 -21.39 -36.44 17.48
C ARG A 2 -20.23 -37.26 16.95
N GLY A 3 -19.30 -37.72 17.85
CA GLY A 3 -18.16 -38.61 17.54
C GLY A 3 -17.15 -38.12 16.49
N MET A 4 -17.13 -36.83 16.19
CA MET A 4 -16.34 -36.28 15.05
C MET A 4 -14.84 -36.57 15.15
N PHE A 5 -14.28 -36.52 16.36
CA PHE A 5 -12.86 -36.79 16.65
C PHE A 5 -12.68 -38.00 17.60
N LYS A 6 -13.70 -38.92 17.60
CA LYS A 6 -13.61 -40.12 18.41
C LYS A 6 -12.41 -40.96 18.01
N ASP A 7 -11.62 -41.40 18.99
CA ASP A 7 -10.38 -42.17 18.83
C ASP A 7 -9.30 -41.49 17.97
N ALA A 8 -9.39 -40.18 17.78
CA ALA A 8 -8.38 -39.40 17.08
C ALA A 8 -7.16 -39.12 17.99
N HIS A 9 -6.37 -40.16 18.27
CA HIS A 9 -5.32 -40.15 19.31
C HIS A 9 -4.27 -39.05 19.18
N SER A 10 -4.00 -38.58 17.95
CA SER A 10 -3.00 -37.54 17.66
C SER A 10 -3.58 -36.15 17.49
N PHE A 11 -4.90 -36.00 17.49
CA PHE A 11 -5.59 -34.75 17.21
C PHE A 11 -5.40 -33.73 18.33
N ASN A 12 -4.96 -32.51 17.99
CA ASN A 12 -4.80 -31.38 18.92
C ASN A 12 -4.70 -30.03 18.18
N GLU A 13 -5.65 -29.72 17.29
CA GLU A 13 -5.64 -28.53 16.44
C GLU A 13 -6.25 -27.31 17.15
N ALA A 14 -5.46 -26.23 17.27
CA ALA A 14 -5.84 -24.99 17.95
C ALA A 14 -6.99 -24.23 17.27
N SER A 15 -7.13 -24.33 15.93
CA SER A 15 -8.18 -23.66 15.16
C SER A 15 -9.61 -24.08 15.55
N LEU A 16 -9.73 -25.18 16.28
CA LEU A 16 -11.03 -25.72 16.72
C LEU A 16 -11.79 -24.76 17.65
N GLY A 17 -11.08 -24.02 18.49
CA GLY A 17 -11.69 -23.09 19.46
C GLY A 17 -12.50 -21.95 18.80
N SER A 18 -12.22 -21.63 17.54
CA SER A 18 -12.92 -20.56 16.79
C SER A 18 -14.17 -21.03 16.01
N TRP A 19 -14.55 -22.30 16.13
CA TRP A 19 -15.72 -22.81 15.41
C TRP A 19 -17.03 -22.22 15.94
N ASP A 20 -17.91 -21.83 15.04
CA ASP A 20 -19.30 -21.49 15.38
C ASP A 20 -20.08 -22.75 15.71
N THR A 21 -20.42 -22.91 16.99
CA THR A 21 -21.17 -24.07 17.52
C THR A 21 -22.61 -23.75 17.88
N SER A 22 -23.06 -22.51 17.61
CA SER A 22 -24.40 -22.01 18.01
C SER A 22 -25.57 -22.85 17.53
N SER A 23 -25.42 -23.58 16.43
CA SER A 23 -26.46 -24.47 15.87
C SER A 23 -26.28 -25.96 16.24
N VAL A 24 -25.31 -26.29 17.10
CA VAL A 24 -25.02 -27.70 17.44
C VAL A 24 -25.90 -28.18 18.56
N SER A 25 -26.61 -29.29 18.34
CA SER A 25 -27.50 -29.90 19.34
C SER A 25 -26.94 -31.18 19.98
N ASN A 26 -25.96 -31.83 19.41
CA ASN A 26 -25.36 -33.06 19.93
C ASN A 26 -23.82 -33.08 19.75
N MET A 27 -23.08 -33.19 20.87
CA MET A 27 -21.65 -33.29 20.97
C MET A 27 -21.19 -34.59 21.63
N SER A 28 -22.06 -35.61 21.74
CA SER A 28 -21.71 -36.87 22.39
C SER A 28 -20.53 -37.55 21.69
N ASP A 29 -19.66 -38.21 22.43
CA ASP A 29 -18.45 -38.91 21.97
C ASP A 29 -17.44 -38.04 21.21
N MET A 30 -17.58 -36.72 21.10
CA MET A 30 -16.87 -35.90 20.14
C MET A 30 -15.34 -36.03 20.22
N PHE A 31 -14.78 -36.07 21.41
CA PHE A 31 -13.35 -36.23 21.68
C PHE A 31 -13.07 -37.51 22.49
N SER A 32 -14.01 -38.45 22.53
CA SER A 32 -13.81 -39.73 23.22
C SER A 32 -12.60 -40.46 22.64
N GLY A 33 -11.62 -40.82 23.48
CA GLY A 33 -10.37 -41.45 23.05
C GLY A 33 -9.37 -40.53 22.35
N ALA A 34 -9.60 -39.23 22.26
CA ALA A 34 -8.64 -38.26 21.71
C ALA A 34 -7.55 -37.93 22.72
N VAL A 35 -6.63 -38.86 22.91
CA VAL A 35 -5.67 -38.87 24.04
C VAL A 35 -4.73 -37.67 24.12
N ARG A 36 -4.44 -36.98 23.01
CA ARG A 36 -3.58 -35.78 22.95
C ARG A 36 -4.34 -34.48 22.94
N PHE A 37 -5.67 -34.54 22.81
CA PHE A 37 -6.48 -33.33 22.71
C PHE A 37 -6.43 -32.51 24.01
N ASN A 38 -6.05 -31.24 23.90
CA ASN A 38 -6.03 -30.27 24.99
C ASN A 38 -6.07 -28.84 24.43
N GLN A 39 -7.15 -28.49 23.72
CA GLN A 39 -7.34 -27.15 23.19
C GLN A 39 -8.49 -26.44 23.90
N PRO A 40 -8.41 -25.10 24.09
CA PRO A 40 -9.46 -24.34 24.76
C PRO A 40 -10.74 -24.33 23.91
N LEU A 41 -11.86 -24.60 24.56
CA LEU A 41 -13.19 -24.64 23.98
C LEU A 41 -14.16 -23.65 24.66
N SER A 42 -13.64 -22.73 25.43
CA SER A 42 -14.43 -21.77 26.24
C SER A 42 -15.30 -20.82 25.37
N LEU A 43 -14.94 -20.61 24.09
CA LEU A 43 -15.68 -19.77 23.16
C LEU A 43 -16.85 -20.49 22.46
N TRP A 44 -17.00 -21.80 22.66
CA TRP A 44 -18.10 -22.55 22.06
C TRP A 44 -19.43 -22.19 22.68
N ASP A 45 -20.40 -21.89 21.86
CA ASP A 45 -21.79 -21.76 22.28
C ASP A 45 -22.39 -23.15 22.43
N THR A 46 -22.67 -23.53 23.68
CA THR A 46 -23.28 -24.80 24.03
C THR A 46 -24.73 -24.69 24.44
N SER A 47 -25.36 -23.51 24.29
CA SER A 47 -26.73 -23.20 24.73
C SER A 47 -27.78 -24.14 24.13
N HIS A 48 -27.59 -24.61 22.90
CA HIS A 48 -28.49 -25.52 22.18
C HIS A 48 -28.11 -26.99 22.28
N VAL A 49 -26.99 -27.32 22.95
CA VAL A 49 -26.52 -28.71 23.07
C VAL A 49 -27.38 -29.45 24.09
N THR A 50 -27.90 -30.59 23.67
CA THR A 50 -28.79 -31.43 24.50
C THR A 50 -28.17 -32.74 24.93
N ASP A 51 -26.98 -33.11 24.36
CA ASP A 51 -26.26 -34.36 24.67
C ASP A 51 -24.75 -34.15 24.52
N MET A 52 -24.01 -34.32 25.63
CA MET A 52 -22.53 -34.29 25.73
C MET A 52 -21.99 -35.60 26.31
N SER A 53 -22.80 -36.68 26.30
CA SER A 53 -22.34 -37.94 26.88
C SER A 53 -21.03 -38.44 26.28
N SER A 54 -20.13 -38.93 27.12
CA SER A 54 -18.80 -39.44 26.76
C SER A 54 -17.91 -38.47 25.93
N MET A 55 -18.21 -37.17 25.96
CA MET A 55 -17.54 -36.21 25.06
C MET A 55 -16.03 -36.21 25.22
N PHE A 56 -15.51 -36.30 26.44
CA PHE A 56 -14.06 -36.36 26.75
C PHE A 56 -13.66 -37.67 27.40
N GLU A 57 -14.47 -38.73 27.26
CA GLU A 57 -14.13 -40.03 27.78
C GLU A 57 -12.75 -40.50 27.25
N SER A 58 -11.84 -40.84 28.13
CA SER A 58 -10.47 -41.24 27.81
C SER A 58 -9.64 -40.20 27.05
N ALA A 59 -10.02 -38.92 27.04
CA ALA A 59 -9.21 -37.80 26.58
C ALA A 59 -8.19 -37.43 27.69
N ILE A 60 -7.18 -38.24 27.85
CA ILE A 60 -6.30 -38.24 29.02
C ILE A 60 -5.47 -36.97 29.22
N SER A 61 -5.23 -36.20 28.13
CA SER A 61 -4.50 -34.92 28.19
C SER A 61 -5.41 -33.70 28.37
N PHE A 62 -6.72 -33.87 28.18
CA PHE A 62 -7.65 -32.74 28.26
C PHE A 62 -7.73 -32.18 29.69
N ALA A 63 -7.51 -30.87 29.84
CA ALA A 63 -7.50 -30.17 31.13
C ALA A 63 -7.92 -28.70 31.01
N GLU A 64 -8.68 -28.34 29.96
CA GLU A 64 -9.15 -26.98 29.73
C GLU A 64 -10.42 -26.67 30.52
N PRO A 65 -10.65 -25.39 30.97
CA PRO A 65 -11.84 -25.01 31.70
C PRO A 65 -13.08 -25.04 30.81
N LEU A 66 -14.20 -25.48 31.36
CA LEU A 66 -15.49 -25.58 30.66
C LEU A 66 -16.63 -24.87 31.40
N ASN A 67 -16.31 -24.11 32.45
CA ASN A 67 -17.27 -23.40 33.30
C ASN A 67 -18.04 -22.28 32.56
N SER A 68 -17.59 -21.85 31.39
CA SER A 68 -18.34 -20.94 30.51
C SER A 68 -19.48 -21.61 29.73
N TRP A 69 -19.53 -22.94 29.72
CA TRP A 69 -20.54 -23.67 28.96
C TRP A 69 -21.92 -23.62 29.66
N ILE A 70 -22.94 -23.37 28.86
CA ILE A 70 -24.32 -23.23 29.31
C ILE A 70 -25.25 -24.17 28.51
N GLY A 71 -26.48 -24.29 28.95
CA GLY A 71 -27.50 -25.11 28.27
C GLY A 71 -27.76 -26.45 28.94
N SER A 72 -28.72 -27.18 28.44
CA SER A 72 -29.29 -28.33 29.15
C SER A 72 -28.34 -29.54 29.27
N ALA A 73 -27.36 -29.67 28.42
CA ALA A 73 -26.36 -30.72 28.53
C ALA A 73 -25.22 -30.35 29.49
N ALA A 74 -24.86 -29.08 29.59
CA ALA A 74 -23.81 -28.61 30.49
C ALA A 74 -24.27 -28.62 31.97
N THR A 75 -25.58 -28.43 32.22
CA THR A 75 -26.16 -28.28 33.55
C THR A 75 -26.87 -29.56 34.08
N ASN A 76 -26.82 -30.66 33.34
CA ASN A 76 -27.55 -31.88 33.70
C ASN A 76 -26.67 -33.13 33.49
N SER A 77 -26.31 -33.81 34.59
CA SER A 77 -25.46 -35.01 34.60
C SER A 77 -26.00 -36.19 33.78
N SER A 78 -27.32 -36.33 33.61
CA SER A 78 -27.87 -37.40 32.76
C SER A 78 -27.64 -37.15 31.24
N ARG A 79 -27.36 -35.91 30.84
CA ARG A 79 -27.06 -35.50 29.46
C ARG A 79 -25.58 -35.35 29.20
N SER A 80 -24.75 -35.43 30.24
CA SER A 80 -23.30 -35.44 30.21
C SER A 80 -22.71 -36.74 30.80
N ALA A 81 -23.51 -37.84 30.79
CA ALA A 81 -23.09 -39.12 31.35
C ALA A 81 -21.71 -39.57 30.79
N SER A 82 -20.80 -39.97 31.69
CA SER A 82 -19.45 -40.38 31.38
C SER A 82 -18.58 -39.32 30.65
N ILE A 83 -18.97 -38.04 30.70
CA ILE A 83 -18.31 -36.97 29.94
C ILE A 83 -16.81 -36.91 30.21
N PHE A 84 -16.36 -37.13 31.46
CA PHE A 84 -14.96 -37.10 31.89
C PHE A 84 -14.44 -38.48 32.31
N ALA A 85 -15.11 -39.57 31.95
CA ALA A 85 -14.66 -40.91 32.32
C ALA A 85 -13.21 -41.12 31.79
N SER A 86 -12.27 -41.41 32.71
CA SER A 86 -10.83 -41.56 32.38
C SER A 86 -10.14 -40.35 31.79
N ALA A 87 -10.69 -39.14 31.81
CA ALA A 87 -10.05 -37.88 31.44
C ALA A 87 -9.11 -37.44 32.60
N THR A 88 -7.97 -38.11 32.75
CA THR A 88 -7.15 -38.05 33.95
C THR A 88 -6.58 -36.67 34.25
N ALA A 89 -6.15 -35.92 33.24
CA ALA A 89 -5.66 -34.56 33.44
C ALA A 89 -6.74 -33.62 33.94
N PHE A 90 -7.96 -33.70 33.38
CA PHE A 90 -9.11 -32.90 33.81
C PHE A 90 -9.49 -33.22 35.25
N LEU A 91 -9.65 -34.50 35.59
CA LEU A 91 -10.02 -34.96 36.95
C LEU A 91 -8.94 -34.66 38.02
N ASN A 92 -7.69 -34.52 37.64
CA ASN A 92 -6.64 -34.06 38.52
C ASN A 92 -6.66 -32.56 38.81
N LYS A 93 -7.25 -31.77 37.89
CA LYS A 93 -7.31 -30.32 37.97
C LYS A 93 -8.63 -29.83 38.56
N TYR A 94 -9.77 -30.43 38.16
CA TYR A 94 -11.11 -29.98 38.50
C TYR A 94 -11.85 -30.99 39.41
N SER A 95 -12.68 -30.43 40.30
CA SER A 95 -13.66 -31.18 41.08
C SER A 95 -15.06 -30.80 40.62
N CYS A 96 -15.82 -31.76 40.10
CA CYS A 96 -17.21 -31.61 39.68
C CYS A 96 -18.14 -32.27 40.72
N TYR A 97 -19.45 -31.94 40.66
CA TYR A 97 -20.46 -32.60 41.52
C TYR A 97 -20.41 -34.13 41.34
N SER A 98 -20.36 -34.59 40.10
CA SER A 98 -19.97 -35.96 39.78
C SER A 98 -18.66 -35.94 38.98
N PRO A 99 -17.55 -36.51 39.45
CA PRO A 99 -16.28 -36.46 38.72
C PRO A 99 -16.31 -37.11 37.36
N VAL A 100 -17.20 -38.08 37.14
CA VAL A 100 -17.32 -38.81 35.86
C VAL A 100 -18.37 -38.19 34.94
N ASP A 101 -19.49 -37.77 35.53
CA ASP A 101 -20.67 -37.40 34.76
C ASP A 101 -20.95 -35.88 34.68
N GLY A 102 -20.20 -35.06 35.39
CA GLY A 102 -20.49 -33.63 35.52
C GLY A 102 -21.59 -33.33 36.55
N PRO A 103 -22.44 -32.36 36.36
CA PRO A 103 -22.56 -31.41 35.23
C PRO A 103 -21.34 -30.51 35.07
N VAL A 104 -21.11 -30.09 33.85
CA VAL A 104 -19.87 -29.32 33.48
C VAL A 104 -19.80 -27.97 34.20
N ASP A 105 -20.94 -27.33 34.42
CA ASP A 105 -21.08 -26.06 35.13
C ASP A 105 -20.74 -26.13 36.62
N THR A 106 -20.66 -27.35 37.19
CA THR A 106 -20.27 -27.56 38.59
C THR A 106 -18.77 -27.83 38.77
N CYS A 107 -18.03 -27.93 37.66
CA CYS A 107 -16.62 -28.23 37.71
C CYS A 107 -15.82 -26.97 38.08
N VAL A 108 -15.20 -26.99 39.25
CA VAL A 108 -14.38 -25.89 39.77
C VAL A 108 -12.93 -26.34 39.96
N CYS A 109 -11.99 -25.43 39.74
CA CYS A 109 -10.62 -25.75 40.01
C CYS A 109 -10.39 -26.09 41.50
N ALA A 110 -9.92 -27.28 41.78
CA ALA A 110 -9.75 -27.79 43.13
C ALA A 110 -8.25 -27.86 43.52
N ASN A 111 -7.35 -27.90 42.59
CA ASN A 111 -5.94 -28.06 42.87
C ASN A 111 -5.16 -26.75 42.65
N PRO A 112 -4.66 -26.09 43.69
CA PRO A 112 -3.94 -24.81 43.60
C PRO A 112 -2.68 -24.86 42.75
N ASP A 113 -2.13 -26.06 42.50
CA ASP A 113 -0.96 -26.22 41.61
C ASP A 113 -1.29 -25.93 40.13
N PHE A 114 -2.55 -25.99 39.76
CA PHE A 114 -3.02 -25.84 38.37
C PHE A 114 -3.87 -24.59 38.13
N CYS A 115 -4.20 -23.84 39.18
CA CYS A 115 -5.10 -22.69 39.11
C CYS A 115 -4.49 -21.47 39.74
N VAL A 116 -4.69 -20.31 39.16
CA VAL A 116 -4.29 -19.06 39.81
C VAL A 116 -5.34 -18.59 40.81
N THR A 117 -4.86 -18.01 41.92
CA THR A 117 -5.66 -17.39 42.97
C THR A 117 -5.18 -15.96 43.19
N ASP A 118 -5.94 -15.11 43.87
CA ASP A 118 -5.52 -13.74 44.18
C ASP A 118 -4.10 -13.67 44.76
N ALA A 119 -3.70 -14.62 45.60
CA ALA A 119 -2.38 -14.65 46.21
C ALA A 119 -1.24 -14.91 45.21
N SER A 120 -1.52 -15.62 44.11
CA SER A 120 -0.50 -16.01 43.13
C SER A 120 -0.63 -15.26 41.78
N PHE A 121 -1.78 -14.66 41.48
CA PHE A 121 -2.11 -14.13 40.15
C PHE A 121 -1.07 -13.13 39.64
N LEU A 122 -0.89 -12.02 40.36
CA LEU A 122 0.01 -10.95 39.90
C LEU A 122 1.48 -11.42 39.79
N SER A 123 1.93 -12.24 40.74
CA SER A 123 3.28 -12.79 40.66
C SER A 123 3.45 -13.77 39.51
N SER A 124 2.42 -14.54 39.18
CA SER A 124 2.42 -15.46 38.03
C SER A 124 2.41 -14.70 36.70
N VAL A 125 1.58 -13.67 36.58
CA VAL A 125 1.57 -12.79 35.37
C VAL A 125 2.93 -12.14 35.18
N SER A 126 3.50 -11.54 36.25
CA SER A 126 4.81 -10.87 36.20
C SER A 126 5.93 -11.83 35.80
N ALA A 127 5.95 -13.03 36.34
CA ALA A 127 6.96 -14.04 36.01
C ALA A 127 6.80 -14.54 34.55
N CYS A 128 5.58 -14.74 34.08
CA CYS A 128 5.30 -15.12 32.71
C CYS A 128 5.71 -14.04 31.72
N LEU A 129 5.38 -12.78 31.99
CA LEU A 129 5.77 -11.65 31.15
C LEU A 129 7.28 -11.39 31.14
N ALA A 130 7.98 -11.72 32.21
CA ALA A 130 9.45 -11.66 32.25
C ALA A 130 10.08 -12.68 31.28
N GLU A 131 9.44 -13.83 31.06
CA GLU A 131 9.88 -14.86 30.12
C GLU A 131 9.45 -14.52 28.67
N SER A 132 8.21 -14.11 28.50
CA SER A 132 7.63 -13.80 27.17
C SER A 132 6.72 -12.56 27.23
N PRO A 133 7.30 -11.37 27.10
CA PRO A 133 6.55 -10.11 27.25
C PRO A 133 5.52 -9.86 26.14
N LEU A 134 5.67 -10.51 24.98
CA LEU A 134 4.80 -10.28 23.83
C LEU A 134 3.52 -11.13 23.87
N LEU A 135 3.66 -12.44 24.00
CA LEU A 135 2.55 -13.39 23.85
C LEU A 135 2.14 -14.10 25.14
N GLY A 136 2.88 -13.91 26.23
CA GLY A 136 2.64 -14.64 27.47
C GLY A 136 2.84 -16.16 27.31
N LEU A 137 3.76 -16.58 26.42
CA LEU A 137 4.20 -17.97 26.31
C LEU A 137 5.29 -18.20 27.36
N CYS A 138 5.00 -18.91 28.42
CA CYS A 138 5.89 -19.07 29.58
C CYS A 138 6.22 -20.55 29.80
N PRO A 139 6.95 -21.21 28.87
CA PRO A 139 7.18 -22.64 28.89
C PRO A 139 8.01 -23.09 30.10
N THR A 140 8.95 -22.28 30.59
CA THR A 140 9.79 -22.61 31.75
C THR A 140 9.07 -22.32 33.06
N PHE A 141 8.36 -21.23 33.17
CA PHE A 141 7.57 -20.87 34.35
C PHE A 141 6.52 -21.93 34.68
N GLY A 142 5.76 -22.36 33.66
CA GLY A 142 4.71 -23.37 33.84
C GLY A 142 5.20 -24.78 34.20
N THR A 143 6.47 -25.11 33.97
CA THR A 143 7.03 -26.46 34.23
C THR A 143 7.79 -26.59 35.52
N ILE A 144 8.35 -25.50 36.04
CA ILE A 144 9.32 -25.54 37.18
C ILE A 144 8.66 -25.14 38.50
N THR A 145 7.82 -24.11 38.50
CA THR A 145 7.29 -23.53 39.76
C THR A 145 5.79 -23.73 39.95
N THR A 146 5.04 -23.85 38.87
CA THR A 146 3.58 -24.07 38.91
C THR A 146 3.18 -24.94 37.73
N LYS A 147 2.19 -25.76 37.86
CA LYS A 147 1.62 -26.56 36.74
C LYS A 147 0.58 -25.77 35.93
N LEU A 148 0.71 -24.43 35.84
CA LEU A 148 -0.28 -23.53 35.23
C LEU A 148 -0.37 -23.64 33.71
N GLY A 149 0.53 -24.38 33.06
CA GLY A 149 0.60 -24.49 31.61
C GLY A 149 1.58 -23.49 30.98
N ALA A 150 1.99 -23.79 29.74
CA ALA A 150 3.03 -23.06 29.02
C ALA A 150 2.55 -21.74 28.37
N SER A 151 1.30 -21.33 28.57
CA SER A 151 0.75 -20.10 28.02
C SER A 151 -0.27 -19.49 28.97
N ILE A 152 -0.21 -18.17 29.12
CA ILE A 152 -1.16 -17.40 29.92
C ILE A 152 -2.61 -17.60 29.46
N SER A 153 -2.82 -17.90 28.17
CA SER A 153 -4.14 -18.16 27.59
C SER A 153 -4.85 -19.40 28.15
N THR A 154 -4.07 -20.33 28.75
CA THR A 154 -4.63 -21.59 29.28
C THR A 154 -4.83 -21.57 30.80
N TRP A 155 -4.59 -20.44 31.45
CA TRP A 155 -4.73 -20.35 32.90
C TRP A 155 -6.21 -20.36 33.31
N ASP A 156 -6.49 -21.13 34.35
CA ASP A 156 -7.78 -21.09 35.02
C ASP A 156 -7.82 -19.94 36.02
N THR A 157 -8.59 -18.90 35.69
CA THR A 157 -8.74 -17.68 36.49
C THR A 157 -10.02 -17.66 37.33
N SER A 158 -10.78 -18.77 37.37
CA SER A 158 -12.07 -18.86 38.09
C SER A 158 -12.01 -18.56 39.58
N LYS A 159 -10.83 -18.59 40.18
CA LYS A 159 -10.57 -18.25 41.60
C LYS A 159 -9.95 -16.87 41.81
N VAL A 160 -9.80 -16.09 40.75
CA VAL A 160 -9.26 -14.75 40.85
C VAL A 160 -10.41 -13.76 41.05
N THR A 161 -10.33 -12.94 42.08
CA THR A 161 -11.31 -11.90 42.38
C THR A 161 -10.75 -10.49 42.16
N ASN A 162 -9.42 -10.35 42.09
CA ASN A 162 -8.72 -9.10 41.87
C ASN A 162 -7.66 -9.23 40.76
N MET A 163 -7.86 -8.47 39.68
CA MET A 163 -6.94 -8.39 38.53
C MET A 163 -6.28 -7.01 38.39
N ASP A 164 -6.30 -6.19 39.45
CA ASP A 164 -5.70 -4.86 39.42
C ASP A 164 -4.26 -4.92 38.95
N LYS A 165 -3.88 -4.03 38.00
CA LYS A 165 -2.51 -3.86 37.53
C LYS A 165 -1.87 -5.08 36.85
N ALA A 166 -2.64 -6.11 36.48
CA ALA A 166 -2.10 -7.38 35.97
C ALA A 166 -1.14 -7.17 34.77
N PHE A 167 -1.46 -6.24 33.89
CA PHE A 167 -0.66 -5.88 32.70
C PHE A 167 -0.25 -4.40 32.69
N GLU A 168 -0.18 -3.77 33.87
CA GLU A 168 0.26 -2.37 34.00
C GLU A 168 1.67 -2.20 33.40
N ASN A 169 1.82 -1.24 32.47
CA ASN A 169 3.05 -0.96 31.71
C ASN A 169 3.61 -2.14 30.88
N ALA A 170 2.81 -3.16 30.61
CA ALA A 170 3.17 -4.27 29.71
C ALA A 170 3.07 -3.82 28.25
N THR A 171 3.93 -2.89 27.82
CA THR A 171 3.85 -2.17 26.53
C THR A 171 3.92 -3.07 25.30
N SER A 172 4.52 -4.26 25.42
CA SER A 172 4.66 -5.23 24.33
C SER A 172 3.61 -6.34 24.36
N PHE A 173 2.84 -6.48 25.45
CA PHE A 173 1.93 -7.59 25.63
C PHE A 173 0.74 -7.54 24.68
N ASN A 174 0.51 -8.62 23.94
CA ASN A 174 -0.67 -8.88 23.13
C ASN A 174 -1.03 -10.39 23.10
N GLY A 175 -0.91 -11.07 24.24
CA GLY A 175 -1.30 -12.46 24.40
C GLY A 175 -2.83 -12.62 24.42
N ASP A 176 -3.31 -13.76 23.91
CA ASP A 176 -4.74 -14.09 23.96
C ASP A 176 -5.15 -14.49 25.39
N ILE A 177 -6.02 -13.72 25.99
CA ILE A 177 -6.62 -13.93 27.32
C ILE A 177 -8.15 -13.91 27.25
N SER A 178 -8.71 -14.00 26.05
CA SER A 178 -10.16 -13.95 25.82
C SER A 178 -10.93 -15.07 26.52
N SER A 179 -10.25 -16.18 26.79
CA SER A 179 -10.80 -17.37 27.45
C SER A 179 -10.83 -17.30 28.98
N TRP A 180 -10.27 -16.26 29.59
CA TRP A 180 -10.25 -16.15 31.05
C TRP A 180 -11.65 -16.05 31.65
N ASP A 181 -11.91 -16.82 32.70
CA ASP A 181 -13.11 -16.66 33.50
C ASP A 181 -12.96 -15.47 34.46
N THR A 182 -13.74 -14.43 34.18
CA THR A 182 -13.78 -13.21 34.99
C THR A 182 -15.05 -13.11 35.85
N SER A 183 -15.89 -14.14 35.88
CA SER A 183 -17.18 -14.10 36.60
C SER A 183 -17.06 -13.79 38.09
N GLY A 184 -15.96 -14.20 38.72
CA GLY A 184 -15.62 -13.90 40.12
C GLY A 184 -14.91 -12.56 40.34
N VAL A 185 -14.47 -11.87 39.28
CA VAL A 185 -13.60 -10.70 39.42
C VAL A 185 -14.40 -9.47 39.86
N THR A 186 -13.93 -8.83 40.92
CA THR A 186 -14.55 -7.63 41.51
C THR A 186 -13.73 -6.36 41.34
N SER A 187 -12.46 -6.46 40.90
CA SER A 187 -11.59 -5.31 40.61
C SER A 187 -10.64 -5.59 39.45
N MET A 188 -10.52 -4.61 38.52
CA MET A 188 -9.66 -4.60 37.33
C MET A 188 -8.98 -3.24 37.14
N SER A 189 -8.80 -2.45 38.23
CA SER A 189 -8.22 -1.11 38.13
C SER A 189 -6.79 -1.16 37.60
N PHE A 190 -6.45 -0.25 36.64
CA PHE A 190 -5.14 -0.18 35.99
C PHE A 190 -4.69 -1.46 35.26
N MET A 191 -5.62 -2.40 34.98
CA MET A 191 -5.24 -3.72 34.47
C MET A 191 -4.42 -3.66 33.19
N PHE A 192 -4.77 -2.78 32.24
CA PHE A 192 -4.04 -2.55 30.99
C PHE A 192 -3.47 -1.14 30.87
N PHE A 193 -3.21 -0.49 32.02
CA PHE A 193 -2.61 0.85 32.03
C PHE A 193 -1.28 0.86 31.28
N ASN A 194 -1.15 1.70 30.24
CA ASN A 194 0.00 1.75 29.33
C ASN A 194 0.35 0.42 28.61
N ALA A 195 -0.54 -0.55 28.54
CA ALA A 195 -0.37 -1.77 27.74
C ALA A 195 -0.59 -1.44 26.24
N SER A 196 0.32 -0.68 25.65
CA SER A 196 0.12 -0.01 24.34
C SER A 196 -0.06 -0.96 23.14
N SER A 197 0.43 -2.21 23.23
CA SER A 197 0.29 -3.22 22.17
C SER A 197 -0.96 -4.11 22.34
N PHE A 198 -1.63 -4.07 23.48
CA PHE A 198 -2.78 -4.95 23.73
C PHE A 198 -3.98 -4.59 22.86
N ASP A 199 -4.49 -5.56 22.08
CA ASP A 199 -5.70 -5.43 21.26
C ASP A 199 -6.66 -6.64 21.39
N GLY A 200 -6.48 -7.47 22.42
CA GLY A 200 -7.25 -8.68 22.68
C GLY A 200 -8.77 -8.40 22.77
N ASP A 201 -9.57 -9.30 22.19
CA ASP A 201 -11.04 -9.22 22.32
C ASP A 201 -11.47 -9.80 23.68
N ILE A 202 -11.75 -8.92 24.62
CA ILE A 202 -12.18 -9.23 25.98
C ILE A 202 -13.61 -8.73 26.26
N LEU A 203 -14.38 -8.33 25.23
CA LEU A 203 -15.73 -7.82 25.40
C LEU A 203 -16.71 -8.84 26.00
N LYS A 204 -16.36 -10.13 25.95
CA LYS A 204 -17.16 -11.21 26.52
C LYS A 204 -16.92 -11.45 28.03
N TRP A 205 -15.94 -10.76 28.63
CA TRP A 205 -15.70 -10.87 30.04
C TRP A 205 -16.90 -10.35 30.84
N ASN A 206 -17.33 -11.11 31.81
CA ASN A 206 -18.60 -10.90 32.57
C ASN A 206 -18.38 -10.66 34.07
N GLY A 207 -17.18 -10.16 34.44
CA GLY A 207 -16.87 -9.91 35.85
C GLY A 207 -17.80 -8.91 36.53
N ASN A 208 -17.92 -9.02 37.84
CA ASN A 208 -18.76 -8.17 38.69
C ASN A 208 -18.07 -6.84 39.10
N ALA A 209 -16.92 -6.50 38.47
CA ALA A 209 -16.24 -5.26 38.79
C ALA A 209 -17.11 -4.05 38.44
N THR A 210 -17.37 -3.18 39.42
CA THR A 210 -18.07 -1.94 39.21
C THR A 210 -17.26 -0.94 38.41
N GLU A 211 -17.91 0.11 37.90
CA GLU A 211 -17.22 1.19 37.15
C GLU A 211 -16.02 1.77 37.93
N THR A 212 -16.18 2.00 39.24
CA THR A 212 -15.10 2.51 40.10
C THR A 212 -13.96 1.49 40.33
N ALA A 213 -14.25 0.21 40.19
CA ALA A 213 -13.28 -0.87 40.31
C ALA A 213 -12.61 -1.21 38.97
N GLN A 214 -12.81 -0.41 37.94
CA GLN A 214 -12.14 -0.47 36.63
C GLN A 214 -11.43 0.84 36.30
N SER A 215 -11.06 1.63 37.33
CA SER A 215 -10.41 2.93 37.16
C SER A 215 -9.13 2.81 36.33
N ASP A 216 -8.97 3.69 35.35
CA ASP A 216 -7.82 3.75 34.43
C ASP A 216 -7.44 2.42 33.75
N MET A 217 -8.40 1.50 33.63
CA MET A 217 -8.19 0.14 33.12
C MET A 217 -7.49 0.15 31.76
N PHE A 218 -7.86 1.07 30.86
CA PHE A 218 -7.37 1.15 29.49
C PHE A 218 -6.54 2.41 29.21
N PHE A 219 -6.18 3.20 30.20
CA PHE A 219 -5.37 4.40 29.97
C PHE A 219 -4.06 4.05 29.27
N GLY A 220 -3.78 4.63 28.11
CA GLY A 220 -2.59 4.33 27.32
C GLY A 220 -2.60 2.99 26.55
N ALA A 221 -3.69 2.20 26.60
CA ALA A 221 -3.87 0.97 25.82
C ALA A 221 -4.25 1.31 24.36
N SER A 222 -3.30 1.86 23.62
CA SER A 222 -3.57 2.49 22.31
C SER A 222 -4.08 1.52 21.26
N GLN A 223 -3.62 0.26 21.23
CA GLN A 223 -4.10 -0.74 20.28
C GLN A 223 -5.51 -1.23 20.63
N PHE A 224 -5.84 -1.35 21.92
CA PHE A 224 -7.21 -1.66 22.36
C PHE A 224 -8.20 -0.60 21.86
N HIS A 225 -7.87 0.69 22.02
CA HIS A 225 -8.70 1.80 21.55
C HIS A 225 -8.77 1.92 20.03
N ARG A 226 -7.86 1.30 19.29
CA ARG A 226 -7.99 1.17 17.83
C ARG A 226 -9.12 0.22 17.43
N LYS A 227 -9.31 -0.85 18.18
CA LYS A 227 -10.26 -1.93 17.86
C LYS A 227 -11.62 -1.71 18.53
N PHE A 228 -11.63 -1.08 19.71
CA PHE A 228 -12.83 -0.92 20.52
C PHE A 228 -13.08 0.55 20.87
N ILE A 229 -14.36 0.90 21.03
CA ILE A 229 -14.82 2.19 21.55
C ILE A 229 -15.38 1.95 22.93
N CYS A 230 -14.94 2.72 23.93
CA CYS A 230 -15.49 2.75 25.27
C CYS A 230 -16.08 4.13 25.55
N ASP A 231 -17.15 4.21 26.32
CA ASP A 231 -17.77 5.50 26.70
C ASP A 231 -16.78 6.38 27.46
N ASP A 232 -15.98 5.78 28.34
CA ASP A 232 -14.81 6.44 28.93
C ASP A 232 -13.53 5.74 28.46
N LYS A 233 -12.65 6.47 27.76
CA LYS A 233 -11.41 5.92 27.17
C LYS A 233 -10.37 5.49 28.22
N ALA A 234 -10.39 6.11 29.41
CA ALA A 234 -9.41 5.79 30.44
C ALA A 234 -9.91 4.71 31.39
N HIS A 235 -11.16 4.81 31.78
CA HIS A 235 -11.65 4.07 32.92
C HIS A 235 -12.39 2.78 32.56
N GLY A 236 -13.03 2.68 31.42
CA GLY A 236 -14.03 1.62 31.20
C GLY A 236 -15.39 2.12 31.68
N PRO A 237 -16.34 1.30 32.14
CA PRO A 237 -16.25 -0.15 32.29
C PRO A 237 -16.20 -0.91 30.96
N LEU A 238 -15.67 -2.14 31.01
CA LEU A 238 -15.60 -2.98 29.80
C LEU A 238 -16.97 -3.22 29.18
N SER A 239 -18.03 -3.27 30.00
CA SER A 239 -19.43 -3.39 29.52
C SER A 239 -19.93 -2.21 28.69
N ALA A 240 -19.25 -1.06 28.74
CA ALA A 240 -19.52 0.12 27.93
C ALA A 240 -18.59 0.19 26.70
N CYS A 241 -17.78 -0.84 26.44
CA CYS A 241 -16.94 -0.95 25.27
C CYS A 241 -17.60 -1.82 24.20
N TYR A 242 -17.45 -1.41 22.94
CA TYR A 242 -17.98 -2.15 21.78
C TYR A 242 -17.00 -2.13 20.63
N ALA A 243 -17.07 -3.15 19.77
CA ALA A 243 -16.21 -3.21 18.58
C ALA A 243 -16.57 -2.06 17.62
N ARG A 244 -15.53 -1.45 17.02
CA ARG A 244 -15.76 -0.43 15.98
C ARG A 244 -16.45 -1.06 14.79
N GLU A 245 -17.36 -0.31 14.18
CA GLU A 245 -17.89 -0.71 12.89
C GLU A 245 -16.83 -0.49 11.81
N LYS A 246 -16.72 -1.44 10.90
CA LYS A 246 -15.87 -1.33 9.72
C LYS A 246 -16.48 -0.37 8.72
N LEU A 247 -15.62 0.46 8.12
CA LEU A 247 -16.02 1.31 7.01
C LEU A 247 -16.14 0.48 5.73
N THR A 248 -17.11 0.83 4.92
CA THR A 248 -17.33 0.29 3.57
C THR A 248 -17.33 1.43 2.56
N ASP A 249 -17.29 1.15 1.26
CA ASP A 249 -17.35 2.20 0.22
C ASP A 249 -18.59 3.10 0.39
N ALA A 250 -19.73 2.53 0.83
CA ALA A 250 -20.96 3.29 1.05
C ALA A 250 -20.87 4.30 2.21
N THR A 251 -20.02 4.05 3.21
CA THR A 251 -19.93 4.86 4.43
C THR A 251 -18.67 5.70 4.53
N PHE A 252 -17.60 5.33 3.82
CA PHE A 252 -16.27 5.91 3.94
C PHE A 252 -16.24 7.41 3.60
N SER A 253 -16.76 7.80 2.44
CA SER A 253 -16.75 9.21 2.02
C SER A 253 -17.56 10.11 2.96
N GLY A 254 -18.70 9.63 3.45
CA GLY A 254 -19.51 10.34 4.45
C GLY A 254 -18.79 10.49 5.78
N ALA A 255 -18.09 9.43 6.23
CA ALA A 255 -17.29 9.47 7.45
C ALA A 255 -16.13 10.45 7.36
N ILE A 256 -15.38 10.46 6.24
CA ILE A 256 -14.32 11.47 5.96
C ILE A 256 -14.89 12.89 6.03
N GLY A 257 -15.99 13.17 5.31
CA GLY A 257 -16.59 14.49 5.27
C GLY A 257 -17.03 14.98 6.64
N SER A 258 -17.69 14.14 7.42
CA SER A 258 -18.17 14.47 8.76
C SER A 258 -17.00 14.69 9.73
N CYS A 259 -16.01 13.82 9.72
CA CYS A 259 -14.83 13.92 10.57
C CYS A 259 -14.02 15.19 10.26
N LEU A 260 -13.71 15.47 9.01
CA LEU A 260 -12.92 16.64 8.62
C LEU A 260 -13.69 17.97 8.73
N SER A 261 -15.02 17.94 8.84
CA SER A 261 -15.79 19.13 9.20
C SER A 261 -15.58 19.52 10.67
N GLU A 262 -15.29 18.58 11.54
CA GLU A 262 -14.99 18.81 12.97
C GLU A 262 -13.50 19.08 13.21
N ALA A 263 -12.63 18.25 12.65
CA ALA A 263 -11.18 18.28 12.86
C ALA A 263 -10.42 18.25 11.52
N PRO A 264 -10.44 19.36 10.74
CA PRO A 264 -9.94 19.37 9.37
C PRO A 264 -8.44 19.12 9.24
N ALA A 265 -7.66 19.39 10.28
CA ALA A 265 -6.21 19.24 10.26
C ALA A 265 -5.73 17.86 10.76
N THR A 266 -6.35 17.33 11.81
CA THR A 266 -5.83 16.14 12.50
C THR A 266 -6.69 14.88 12.28
N GLY A 267 -7.97 15.04 11.91
CA GLY A 267 -8.93 13.92 11.89
C GLY A 267 -9.29 13.40 13.28
N ASP A 268 -8.97 14.16 14.36
CA ASP A 268 -9.35 13.81 15.74
C ASP A 268 -10.82 14.16 16.02
N CYS A 269 -11.72 13.48 15.36
CA CYS A 269 -13.16 13.69 15.40
C CYS A 269 -13.75 13.17 16.72
N THR A 270 -13.58 13.91 17.80
CA THR A 270 -13.97 13.47 19.15
C THR A 270 -15.46 13.53 19.40
N LYS A 271 -16.18 14.49 18.79
CA LYS A 271 -17.66 14.55 18.84
C LYS A 271 -18.30 13.52 17.94
N TYR A 272 -17.65 13.21 16.82
CA TYR A 272 -17.99 12.09 15.96
C TYR A 272 -17.68 10.74 16.64
N GLY A 273 -17.18 10.73 17.89
CA GLY A 273 -16.90 9.58 18.76
C GLY A 273 -17.91 9.37 19.88
N THR A 274 -19.04 10.09 19.91
CA THR A 274 -20.13 9.83 20.86
C THR A 274 -21.07 8.72 20.32
N VAL A 275 -22.10 8.37 21.05
CA VAL A 275 -23.03 7.23 20.78
C VAL A 275 -23.48 7.12 19.30
N ASP A 276 -23.41 8.22 18.54
CA ASP A 276 -23.72 8.26 17.10
C ASP A 276 -22.50 8.06 16.20
N ASN A 277 -21.27 8.00 16.73
CA ASN A 277 -20.05 7.81 15.96
C ASN A 277 -19.37 6.46 16.21
N LYS A 278 -19.84 5.49 15.52
CA LYS A 278 -19.42 4.11 15.53
C LYS A 278 -18.01 3.84 14.95
N TYR A 279 -17.35 4.86 14.38
CA TYR A 279 -16.02 4.71 13.78
C TYR A 279 -14.89 5.30 14.65
N GLY A 280 -15.20 6.22 15.57
CA GLY A 280 -14.22 6.88 16.44
C GLY A 280 -13.26 7.81 15.71
N VAL A 281 -12.08 8.06 16.30
CA VAL A 281 -11.01 8.91 15.74
C VAL A 281 -10.47 8.30 14.45
N MET A 282 -10.19 9.13 13.44
CA MET A 282 -9.80 8.68 12.09
C MET A 282 -8.56 7.76 12.08
N SER A 283 -7.58 8.02 12.93
CA SER A 283 -6.37 7.18 13.03
C SER A 283 -6.65 5.72 13.44
N TYR A 284 -7.84 5.47 13.97
CA TYR A 284 -8.26 4.14 14.44
C TYR A 284 -9.36 3.50 13.59
N TRP A 285 -9.68 4.08 12.44
CA TRP A 285 -10.71 3.52 11.57
C TRP A 285 -10.31 2.15 11.01
N ASP A 286 -11.24 1.22 11.01
CA ASP A 286 -11.11 -0.04 10.27
C ASP A 286 -11.62 0.18 8.84
N VAL A 287 -10.67 0.35 7.93
CA VAL A 287 -10.92 0.56 6.49
C VAL A 287 -10.71 -0.71 5.67
N SER A 288 -10.54 -1.86 6.32
CA SER A 288 -10.19 -3.14 5.66
C SER A 288 -11.22 -3.62 4.61
N LEU A 289 -12.46 -3.11 4.66
CA LEU A 289 -13.52 -3.40 3.68
C LEU A 289 -13.67 -2.30 2.62
N VAL A 290 -12.90 -1.22 2.70
CA VAL A 290 -12.96 -0.13 1.72
C VAL A 290 -12.17 -0.54 0.49
N THR A 291 -12.80 -0.44 -0.68
CA THR A 291 -12.16 -0.72 -1.98
C THR A 291 -11.96 0.53 -2.81
N ASP A 292 -12.66 1.62 -2.50
CA ASP A 292 -12.60 2.91 -3.19
C ASP A 292 -12.29 4.04 -2.20
N MET A 293 -11.10 4.65 -2.36
CA MET A 293 -10.66 5.82 -1.60
C MET A 293 -10.52 7.06 -2.49
N GLN A 294 -11.16 7.06 -3.67
CA GLN A 294 -11.12 8.19 -4.59
C GLN A 294 -11.48 9.49 -3.87
N SER A 295 -10.64 10.51 -4.06
CA SER A 295 -10.86 11.87 -3.56
C SER A 295 -11.01 12.01 -2.03
N ALA A 296 -10.62 11.01 -1.22
CA ALA A 296 -10.84 11.01 0.24
C ALA A 296 -10.35 12.30 0.92
N PHE A 297 -9.17 12.78 0.55
CA PHE A 297 -8.56 14.01 1.10
C PHE A 297 -8.37 15.09 0.02
N GLN A 298 -9.10 15.00 -1.09
CA GLN A 298 -9.00 15.99 -2.17
C GLN A 298 -9.29 17.40 -1.66
N SER A 299 -8.36 18.33 -1.95
CA SER A 299 -8.44 19.74 -1.55
C SER A 299 -8.54 19.97 -0.03
N LYS A 300 -8.15 18.99 0.78
CA LYS A 300 -8.04 19.16 2.24
C LYS A 300 -6.68 19.73 2.61
N SER A 301 -6.46 20.98 2.23
CA SER A 301 -5.15 21.66 2.28
C SER A 301 -4.50 21.75 3.67
N THR A 302 -5.28 21.58 4.75
CA THR A 302 -4.79 21.60 6.13
C THR A 302 -4.66 20.22 6.76
N PHE A 303 -5.13 19.17 6.06
CA PHE A 303 -5.12 17.82 6.63
C PHE A 303 -3.71 17.25 6.76
N ASN A 304 -3.38 16.80 7.97
CA ASN A 304 -2.15 16.06 8.30
C ASN A 304 -2.40 15.03 9.42
N GLY A 305 -3.56 14.36 9.38
CA GLY A 305 -3.92 13.32 10.35
C GLY A 305 -3.11 12.05 10.15
N ASP A 306 -2.91 11.31 11.24
CA ASP A 306 -2.24 10.00 11.18
C ASP A 306 -3.18 8.93 10.62
N ILE A 307 -2.85 8.45 9.44
CA ILE A 307 -3.54 7.34 8.75
C ILE A 307 -2.58 6.18 8.44
N SER A 308 -1.37 6.21 9.02
CA SER A 308 -0.31 5.24 8.76
C SER A 308 -0.70 3.79 9.07
N LYS A 309 -1.70 3.60 9.93
CA LYS A 309 -2.14 2.27 10.39
C LYS A 309 -3.36 1.73 9.65
N TRP A 310 -3.88 2.44 8.65
CA TRP A 310 -4.99 1.94 7.87
C TRP A 310 -4.62 0.68 7.10
N ASP A 311 -5.49 -0.32 7.15
CA ASP A 311 -5.37 -1.49 6.28
C ASP A 311 -6.02 -1.19 4.92
N VAL A 312 -5.17 -0.84 3.96
CA VAL A 312 -5.58 -0.49 2.59
C VAL A 312 -5.43 -1.66 1.61
N SER A 313 -5.20 -2.87 2.11
CA SER A 313 -4.92 -4.06 1.27
C SER A 313 -6.05 -4.43 0.31
N SER A 314 -7.29 -4.01 0.61
CA SER A 314 -8.46 -4.20 -0.27
C SER A 314 -8.69 -3.06 -1.26
N VAL A 315 -7.97 -1.93 -1.13
CA VAL A 315 -8.22 -0.72 -1.93
C VAL A 315 -7.77 -0.91 -3.37
N LYS A 316 -8.66 -0.58 -4.30
CA LYS A 316 -8.44 -0.68 -5.76
C LYS A 316 -8.27 0.68 -6.42
N ASP A 317 -8.88 1.72 -5.87
CA ASP A 317 -8.86 3.06 -6.44
C ASP A 317 -8.46 4.10 -5.38
N MET A 318 -7.33 4.78 -5.62
CA MET A 318 -6.83 5.91 -4.84
C MET A 318 -6.74 7.19 -5.70
N SER A 319 -7.46 7.25 -6.82
CA SER A 319 -7.43 8.42 -7.71
C SER A 319 -7.80 9.69 -6.95
N HIS A 320 -7.02 10.77 -7.15
CA HIS A 320 -7.20 12.07 -6.50
C HIS A 320 -7.12 12.07 -4.96
N MET A 321 -6.71 10.97 -4.31
CA MET A 321 -6.86 10.81 -2.86
C MET A 321 -6.24 11.96 -2.06
N PHE A 322 -5.05 12.43 -2.42
CA PHE A 322 -4.35 13.53 -1.76
C PHE A 322 -4.19 14.76 -2.65
N GLN A 323 -4.92 14.86 -3.75
CA GLN A 323 -4.83 16.03 -4.63
C GLN A 323 -5.09 17.32 -3.85
N GLY A 324 -4.12 18.25 -3.84
CA GLY A 324 -4.24 19.53 -3.13
C GLY A 324 -4.25 19.41 -1.60
N ALA A 325 -3.79 18.30 -1.02
CA ALA A 325 -3.66 18.11 0.42
C ALA A 325 -2.31 18.65 0.94
N ASN A 326 -2.08 19.95 0.80
CA ASN A 326 -0.78 20.62 0.89
C ASN A 326 -0.06 20.50 2.26
N ALA A 327 -0.78 20.22 3.35
CA ALA A 327 -0.17 20.02 4.67
C ALA A 327 0.17 18.56 4.97
N PHE A 328 -0.22 17.62 4.10
CA PHE A 328 -0.06 16.20 4.38
C PHE A 328 1.42 15.76 4.33
N THR A 329 1.91 15.24 5.44
CA THR A 329 3.28 14.68 5.58
C THR A 329 3.27 13.30 6.23
N GLY A 330 2.10 12.64 6.26
CA GLY A 330 1.91 11.35 6.91
C GLY A 330 2.76 10.24 6.30
N ASP A 331 3.14 9.27 7.13
CA ASP A 331 3.87 8.08 6.71
C ASP A 331 2.93 7.07 6.05
N LEU A 332 3.20 6.71 4.80
CA LEU A 332 2.46 5.71 4.01
C LEU A 332 3.30 4.46 3.70
N SER A 333 4.50 4.33 4.26
CA SER A 333 5.46 3.25 3.96
C SER A 333 4.97 1.87 4.38
N SER A 334 4.07 1.80 5.36
CA SER A 334 3.48 0.56 5.86
C SER A 334 2.26 0.07 5.07
N TRP A 335 1.75 0.87 4.13
CA TRP A 335 0.56 0.51 3.36
C TRP A 335 0.84 -0.63 2.39
N ARG A 336 -0.05 -1.63 2.39
CA ARG A 336 -0.02 -2.77 1.46
C ARG A 336 -1.02 -2.51 0.35
N THR A 337 -0.53 -2.30 -0.88
CA THR A 337 -1.32 -1.84 -2.02
C THR A 337 -1.55 -2.91 -3.08
N SER A 338 -1.44 -4.20 -2.72
CA SER A 338 -1.50 -5.33 -3.66
C SER A 338 -2.82 -5.47 -4.46
N SER A 339 -3.87 -4.74 -4.07
CA SER A 339 -5.13 -4.66 -4.82
C SER A 339 -5.27 -3.41 -5.69
N LEU A 340 -4.30 -2.47 -5.61
CA LEU A 340 -4.39 -1.16 -6.28
C LEU A 340 -4.35 -1.30 -7.80
N THR A 341 -5.32 -0.69 -8.48
CA THR A 341 -5.43 -0.68 -9.94
C THR A 341 -5.48 0.73 -10.52
N ARG A 342 -5.81 1.74 -9.71
CA ARG A 342 -5.94 3.13 -10.13
C ARG A 342 -5.34 4.08 -9.10
N MET A 343 -4.47 4.99 -9.57
CA MET A 343 -3.84 6.05 -8.77
C MET A 343 -3.71 7.37 -9.54
N TYR A 344 -4.62 7.62 -10.48
CA TYR A 344 -4.67 8.85 -11.27
C TYR A 344 -4.67 10.10 -10.37
N ARG A 345 -3.71 11.02 -10.56
CA ARG A 345 -3.57 12.25 -9.76
C ARG A 345 -3.47 12.03 -8.24
N LEU A 346 -2.93 10.91 -7.79
CA LEU A 346 -2.89 10.55 -6.37
C LEU A 346 -2.36 11.67 -5.48
N LEU A 347 -1.21 12.26 -5.84
CA LEU A 347 -0.52 13.33 -5.11
C LEU A 347 -0.53 14.68 -5.88
N TYR A 348 -1.36 14.84 -6.91
CA TYR A 348 -1.38 16.06 -7.73
C TYR A 348 -1.46 17.33 -6.87
N ASP A 349 -0.43 18.21 -6.97
CA ASP A 349 -0.36 19.50 -6.25
C ASP A 349 -0.54 19.35 -4.72
N SER A 350 -0.07 18.26 -4.13
CA SER A 350 -0.22 18.00 -2.68
C SER A 350 0.96 18.53 -1.87
N HIS A 351 2.11 18.78 -2.51
CA HIS A 351 3.38 19.11 -1.86
C HIS A 351 3.87 18.06 -0.84
N ALA A 352 3.26 16.89 -0.86
CA ALA A 352 3.63 15.76 -0.01
C ALA A 352 4.91 15.07 -0.53
N ASN A 353 5.68 14.45 0.35
CA ASN A 353 6.85 13.68 -0.02
C ASN A 353 6.87 12.33 0.73
N PRO A 354 5.79 11.52 0.63
CA PRO A 354 5.71 10.25 1.33
C PRO A 354 6.70 9.24 0.76
N ASP A 355 7.12 8.30 1.60
CA ASP A 355 7.84 7.11 1.14
C ASP A 355 6.84 6.08 0.59
N LEU A 356 6.92 5.81 -0.71
CA LEU A 356 6.08 4.87 -1.45
C LEU A 356 6.87 3.68 -1.99
N SER A 357 8.13 3.50 -1.58
CA SER A 357 9.04 2.49 -2.12
C SER A 357 8.52 1.05 -1.99
N ASN A 358 7.72 0.77 -0.95
CA ASN A 358 7.16 -0.55 -0.68
C ASN A 358 5.78 -0.79 -1.33
N TRP A 359 5.26 0.16 -2.10
CA TRP A 359 3.94 -0.02 -2.72
C TRP A 359 3.99 -1.05 -3.85
N ASP A 360 3.03 -1.94 -3.86
CA ASP A 360 2.78 -2.84 -4.99
C ASP A 360 1.85 -2.12 -5.99
N VAL A 361 2.43 -1.75 -7.13
CA VAL A 361 1.72 -1.07 -8.23
C VAL A 361 1.58 -1.96 -9.47
N SER A 362 1.89 -3.26 -9.36
CA SER A 362 1.94 -4.21 -10.48
C SER A 362 0.63 -4.36 -11.26
N LYS A 363 -0.50 -3.96 -10.66
CA LYS A 363 -1.83 -3.98 -11.31
C LYS A 363 -2.29 -2.61 -11.79
N VAL A 364 -1.50 -1.56 -11.59
CA VAL A 364 -1.86 -0.21 -12.01
C VAL A 364 -1.66 -0.07 -13.52
N THR A 365 -2.68 0.44 -14.22
CA THR A 365 -2.64 0.62 -15.67
C THR A 365 -2.52 2.08 -16.09
N ASN A 366 -2.84 3.02 -15.22
CA ASN A 366 -2.80 4.47 -15.49
C ASN A 366 -2.13 5.21 -14.32
N MET A 367 -0.97 5.81 -14.61
CA MET A 367 -0.19 6.64 -13.68
C MET A 367 -0.19 8.13 -14.08
N GLU A 368 -1.19 8.55 -14.86
CA GLU A 368 -1.31 9.93 -15.28
C GLU A 368 -1.33 10.89 -14.10
N ARG A 369 -0.42 11.88 -14.12
CA ARG A 369 -0.33 12.98 -13.14
C ARG A 369 -0.15 12.56 -11.68
N VAL A 370 0.40 11.39 -11.40
CA VAL A 370 0.56 10.90 -10.01
C VAL A 370 1.36 11.89 -9.16
N PHE A 371 2.45 12.43 -9.71
CA PHE A 371 3.36 13.38 -9.04
C PHE A 371 3.40 14.76 -9.72
N ASP A 372 2.39 15.10 -10.53
CA ASP A 372 2.36 16.40 -11.22
C ASP A 372 2.18 17.54 -10.20
N TYR A 373 3.02 18.59 -10.30
CA TYR A 373 3.17 19.69 -9.34
C TYR A 373 3.71 19.29 -7.96
N GLU A 374 4.34 18.10 -7.84
CA GLU A 374 5.03 17.68 -6.61
C GLU A 374 6.48 18.22 -6.56
N TYR A 375 6.62 19.50 -6.27
CA TYR A 375 7.90 20.24 -6.39
C TYR A 375 9.05 19.65 -5.57
N SER A 376 8.76 18.97 -4.46
CA SER A 376 9.75 18.43 -3.52
C SER A 376 9.89 16.91 -3.55
N PHE A 377 9.04 16.21 -4.31
CA PHE A 377 9.09 14.76 -4.37
C PHE A 377 10.43 14.27 -4.95
N ASN A 378 11.13 13.44 -4.18
CA ASN A 378 12.38 12.80 -4.60
C ASN A 378 12.63 11.51 -3.80
N LYS A 379 11.63 10.62 -3.76
CA LYS A 379 11.75 9.31 -3.12
C LYS A 379 12.07 8.24 -4.14
N ASP A 380 12.72 7.18 -3.65
CA ASP A 380 13.03 6.02 -4.48
C ASP A 380 11.76 5.21 -4.80
N ILE A 381 11.45 5.10 -6.08
CA ILE A 381 10.38 4.30 -6.66
C ILE A 381 10.89 3.40 -7.79
N GLY A 382 12.20 3.25 -7.91
CA GLY A 382 12.83 2.44 -8.97
C GLY A 382 12.44 0.96 -8.92
N SER A 383 12.06 0.47 -7.74
CA SER A 383 11.61 -0.92 -7.53
C SER A 383 10.15 -1.19 -7.95
N TRP A 384 9.39 -0.18 -8.38
CA TRP A 384 8.00 -0.37 -8.81
C TRP A 384 7.90 -1.27 -10.05
N ASP A 385 7.04 -2.27 -10.01
CA ASP A 385 6.65 -3.03 -11.20
C ASP A 385 5.59 -2.23 -11.99
N VAL A 386 6.03 -1.57 -13.06
CA VAL A 386 5.17 -0.75 -13.93
C VAL A 386 4.78 -1.47 -15.22
N SER A 387 5.04 -2.78 -15.33
CA SER A 387 4.82 -3.57 -16.53
C SER A 387 3.36 -3.59 -17.04
N SER A 388 2.39 -3.30 -16.16
CA SER A 388 0.97 -3.16 -16.56
C SER A 388 0.58 -1.75 -17.01
N VAL A 389 1.46 -0.75 -16.87
CA VAL A 389 1.12 0.66 -17.12
C VAL A 389 1.08 0.95 -18.62
N THR A 390 0.02 1.61 -19.05
CA THR A 390 -0.16 2.03 -20.46
C THR A 390 -0.11 3.54 -20.65
N ASN A 391 -0.27 4.32 -19.58
CA ASN A 391 -0.35 5.78 -19.61
C ASN A 391 0.46 6.39 -18.46
N MET A 392 1.49 7.18 -18.81
CA MET A 392 2.37 7.90 -17.88
C MET A 392 2.41 9.41 -18.13
N HIS A 393 1.48 9.95 -18.92
CA HIS A 393 1.56 11.36 -19.27
C HIS A 393 1.44 12.26 -18.03
N TYR A 394 2.23 13.34 -18.02
CA TYR A 394 2.38 14.27 -16.90
C TYR A 394 2.82 13.64 -15.56
N MET A 395 3.30 12.38 -15.52
CA MET A 395 3.53 11.68 -14.26
C MET A 395 4.46 12.46 -13.30
N PHE A 396 5.52 13.05 -13.81
CA PHE A 396 6.50 13.86 -13.06
C PHE A 396 6.52 15.33 -13.52
N SER A 397 5.48 15.79 -14.20
CA SER A 397 5.42 17.18 -14.63
C SER A 397 5.48 18.10 -13.42
N HIS A 398 6.33 19.13 -13.49
CA HIS A 398 6.62 20.04 -12.36
C HIS A 398 7.19 19.38 -11.09
N ALA A 399 7.61 18.12 -11.13
CA ALA A 399 8.34 17.47 -10.04
C ALA A 399 9.82 17.94 -10.05
N ARG A 400 10.05 19.20 -9.66
CA ARG A 400 11.32 19.93 -9.90
C ARG A 400 12.54 19.28 -9.28
N LYS A 401 12.37 18.57 -8.16
CA LYS A 401 13.46 17.94 -7.40
C LYS A 401 13.59 16.45 -7.67
N PHE A 402 12.70 15.89 -8.46
CA PHE A 402 12.72 14.46 -8.74
C PHE A 402 13.95 14.08 -9.57
N ASN A 403 14.75 13.16 -9.04
CA ASN A 403 15.91 12.58 -9.70
C ASN A 403 16.12 11.10 -9.30
N GLY A 404 15.02 10.36 -9.09
CA GLY A 404 15.04 8.93 -8.77
C GLY A 404 15.43 8.07 -9.96
N GLU A 405 16.11 6.95 -9.70
CA GLU A 405 16.45 5.97 -10.72
C GLU A 405 15.21 5.25 -11.24
N LEU A 406 15.00 5.26 -12.56
CA LEU A 406 13.83 4.65 -13.22
C LEU A 406 14.26 3.67 -14.33
N ASN A 407 15.56 3.43 -14.52
CA ASN A 407 16.07 2.71 -15.68
C ASN A 407 15.61 1.23 -15.73
N ASP A 408 15.29 0.64 -14.60
CA ASP A 408 14.85 -0.75 -14.52
C ASP A 408 13.32 -0.93 -14.69
N TRP A 409 12.56 0.13 -14.97
CA TRP A 409 11.14 0.04 -15.25
C TRP A 409 10.86 -0.67 -16.59
N ASP A 410 9.97 -1.65 -16.59
CA ASP A 410 9.43 -2.26 -17.82
C ASP A 410 8.36 -1.33 -18.42
N THR A 411 8.75 -0.59 -19.45
CA THR A 411 7.87 0.37 -20.14
C THR A 411 7.23 -0.19 -21.42
N SER A 412 7.37 -1.48 -21.69
CA SER A 412 6.96 -2.12 -22.96
C SER A 412 5.47 -1.93 -23.32
N ASN A 413 4.60 -1.75 -22.32
CA ASN A 413 3.19 -1.49 -22.53
C ASN A 413 2.80 0.00 -22.59
N VAL A 414 3.74 0.91 -22.32
CA VAL A 414 3.45 2.35 -22.28
C VAL A 414 3.26 2.89 -23.71
N ARG A 415 2.19 3.61 -23.93
CA ARG A 415 1.83 4.22 -25.21
C ARG A 415 1.88 5.74 -25.22
N ASN A 416 1.82 6.33 -24.02
CA ASN A 416 1.70 7.77 -23.86
C ASN A 416 2.65 8.27 -22.78
N MET A 417 3.64 9.09 -23.19
CA MET A 417 4.68 9.68 -22.32
C MET A 417 4.76 11.21 -22.46
N TYR A 418 3.80 11.85 -23.15
CA TYR A 418 3.91 13.30 -23.34
C TYR A 418 3.86 14.06 -22.01
N TYR A 419 4.63 15.15 -21.91
CA TYR A 419 4.81 15.94 -20.69
C TYR A 419 5.34 15.16 -19.46
N MET A 420 5.85 13.93 -19.60
CA MET A 420 6.17 13.08 -18.45
C MET A 420 7.16 13.75 -17.47
N PHE A 421 8.20 14.40 -17.96
CA PHE A 421 9.22 15.11 -17.17
C PHE A 421 9.23 16.63 -17.42
N HIS A 422 8.14 17.19 -17.85
CA HIS A 422 7.97 18.62 -18.13
C HIS A 422 8.21 19.44 -16.85
N TYR A 423 9.13 20.41 -16.87
CA TYR A 423 9.61 21.17 -15.70
C TYR A 423 10.23 20.30 -14.57
N ALA A 424 10.67 19.09 -14.84
CA ALA A 424 11.47 18.28 -13.90
C ALA A 424 12.93 18.73 -13.95
N TYR A 425 13.26 19.86 -13.31
CA TYR A 425 14.52 20.58 -13.49
C TYR A 425 15.76 19.76 -13.16
N ASP A 426 15.74 19.00 -12.07
CA ASP A 426 16.87 18.26 -11.53
C ASP A 426 16.96 16.82 -12.11
N PHE A 427 15.97 16.38 -12.92
CA PHE A 427 15.94 15.02 -13.46
C PHE A 427 17.09 14.78 -14.44
N ASN A 428 17.96 13.80 -14.12
CA ASN A 428 19.13 13.46 -14.94
C ASN A 428 19.53 11.98 -14.79
N GLN A 429 18.58 11.06 -14.95
CA GLN A 429 18.85 9.62 -14.87
C GLN A 429 18.90 8.98 -16.26
N ASP A 430 19.65 7.88 -16.36
CA ASP A 430 19.67 7.06 -17.57
C ASP A 430 18.35 6.36 -17.80
N LEU A 431 17.93 6.23 -19.05
CA LEU A 431 16.68 5.61 -19.47
C LEU A 431 16.89 4.65 -20.65
N ASP A 432 18.11 4.16 -20.83
CA ASP A 432 18.52 3.36 -22.00
C ASP A 432 17.92 1.94 -22.02
N LYS A 433 17.36 1.46 -20.89
CA LYS A 433 16.66 0.17 -20.83
C LYS A 433 15.16 0.25 -21.12
N TRP A 434 14.61 1.47 -21.25
CA TRP A 434 13.19 1.63 -21.54
C TRP A 434 12.83 1.10 -22.92
N ASP A 435 11.80 0.28 -23.00
CA ASP A 435 11.17 -0.12 -24.27
C ASP A 435 10.15 0.95 -24.66
N THR A 436 10.47 1.70 -25.70
CA THR A 436 9.62 2.78 -26.24
C THR A 436 8.91 2.38 -27.53
N SER A 437 9.01 1.11 -27.97
CA SER A 437 8.48 0.63 -29.25
C SER A 437 6.97 0.80 -29.42
N SER A 438 6.22 0.94 -28.32
CA SER A 438 4.78 1.18 -28.32
C SER A 438 4.39 2.65 -28.22
N VAL A 439 5.36 3.57 -28.01
CA VAL A 439 5.08 5.00 -27.79
C VAL A 439 4.81 5.71 -29.11
N THR A 440 3.73 6.48 -29.16
CA THR A 440 3.34 7.23 -30.37
C THR A 440 3.48 8.74 -30.24
N ASP A 441 3.60 9.25 -29.01
CA ASP A 441 3.61 10.66 -28.69
C ASP A 441 4.62 10.96 -27.57
N MET A 442 5.63 11.81 -27.88
CA MET A 442 6.69 12.26 -26.97
C MET A 442 6.77 13.79 -26.86
N HIS A 443 5.72 14.52 -27.30
CA HIS A 443 5.79 15.96 -27.27
C HIS A 443 5.91 16.49 -25.83
N TYR A 444 6.71 17.53 -25.63
CA TYR A 444 7.01 18.17 -24.34
C TYR A 444 7.64 17.26 -23.26
N MET A 445 8.06 16.02 -23.60
CA MET A 445 8.44 15.01 -22.60
C MET A 445 9.51 15.50 -21.60
N PHE A 446 10.53 16.21 -22.06
CA PHE A 446 11.60 16.79 -21.25
C PHE A 446 11.67 18.32 -21.33
N GLU A 447 10.59 18.98 -21.76
CA GLU A 447 10.61 20.44 -21.85
C GLU A 447 10.89 21.05 -20.47
N TYR A 448 11.87 21.96 -20.38
CA TYR A 448 12.38 22.53 -19.14
C TYR A 448 13.02 21.53 -18.15
N ALA A 449 13.36 20.32 -18.55
CA ALA A 449 14.23 19.44 -17.76
C ALA A 449 15.70 19.92 -17.95
N HIS A 450 16.09 20.92 -17.18
CA HIS A 450 17.32 21.70 -17.43
C HIS A 450 18.59 20.85 -17.39
N ASP A 451 18.70 19.97 -16.40
CA ASP A 451 19.88 19.17 -16.13
C ASP A 451 19.88 17.84 -16.90
N PHE A 452 18.79 17.53 -17.63
CA PHE A 452 18.64 16.23 -18.27
C PHE A 452 19.69 15.99 -19.36
N ASN A 453 20.52 14.99 -19.13
CA ASN A 453 21.47 14.43 -20.10
C ASN A 453 21.58 12.90 -19.96
N GLY A 454 20.53 12.24 -19.50
CA GLY A 454 20.44 10.78 -19.38
C GLY A 454 20.45 10.10 -20.75
N THR A 455 20.88 8.84 -20.77
CA THR A 455 21.00 8.05 -22.01
C THR A 455 19.65 7.64 -22.53
N VAL A 456 19.37 7.99 -23.81
CA VAL A 456 18.11 7.68 -24.53
C VAL A 456 18.37 7.19 -25.96
N GLY A 457 19.62 6.97 -26.32
CA GLY A 457 20.03 6.64 -27.71
C GLY A 457 19.55 5.28 -28.20
N THR A 458 19.19 4.38 -27.30
CA THR A 458 18.68 3.02 -27.59
C THR A 458 17.18 2.96 -27.85
N TRP A 459 16.46 4.07 -27.64
CA TRP A 459 15.00 4.09 -27.79
C TRP A 459 14.54 3.76 -29.20
N ASP A 460 13.53 2.90 -29.31
CA ASP A 460 12.79 2.70 -30.55
C ASP A 460 11.71 3.79 -30.68
N VAL A 461 11.95 4.75 -31.55
CA VAL A 461 11.01 5.85 -31.82
C VAL A 461 10.25 5.68 -33.15
N SER A 462 10.32 4.49 -33.77
CA SER A 462 9.74 4.20 -35.09
C SER A 462 8.22 4.33 -35.15
N GLN A 463 7.53 4.38 -34.02
CA GLN A 463 6.09 4.63 -33.96
C GLN A 463 5.72 6.07 -33.59
N VAL A 464 6.69 6.90 -33.21
CA VAL A 464 6.46 8.27 -32.76
C VAL A 464 6.08 9.18 -33.93
N THR A 465 5.01 9.95 -33.77
CA THR A 465 4.52 10.86 -34.79
C THR A 465 4.83 12.33 -34.50
N THR A 466 5.02 12.69 -33.23
CA THR A 466 5.38 14.05 -32.81
C THR A 466 6.42 14.06 -31.71
N MET A 467 7.44 14.91 -31.87
CA MET A 467 8.50 15.21 -30.91
C MET A 467 8.59 16.72 -30.61
N ARG A 468 7.47 17.42 -30.86
CA ARG A 468 7.38 18.87 -30.67
C ARG A 468 7.76 19.24 -29.24
N TYR A 469 8.66 20.23 -29.05
CA TYR A 469 9.16 20.72 -27.77
C TYR A 469 9.89 19.69 -26.89
N MET A 470 10.21 18.49 -27.38
CA MET A 470 10.67 17.37 -26.54
C MET A 470 11.86 17.72 -25.65
N PHE A 471 12.87 18.41 -26.15
CA PHE A 471 14.07 18.84 -25.41
C PHE A 471 14.19 20.37 -25.32
N ARG A 472 13.08 21.09 -25.43
CA ARG A 472 13.09 22.55 -25.32
C ARG A 472 13.54 22.96 -23.91
N TYR A 473 14.53 23.86 -23.83
CA TYR A 473 15.17 24.27 -22.57
C TYR A 473 15.84 23.14 -21.76
N CYS A 474 16.17 22.00 -22.39
CA CYS A 474 17.08 21.02 -21.82
C CYS A 474 18.53 21.52 -22.03
N TYR A 475 19.04 22.32 -21.12
CA TYR A 475 20.31 23.03 -21.32
C TYR A 475 21.51 22.09 -21.47
N ASP A 476 21.52 20.97 -20.74
CA ASP A 476 22.63 20.04 -20.67
C ASP A 476 22.53 18.86 -21.64
N PHE A 477 21.39 18.68 -22.31
CA PHE A 477 21.15 17.54 -23.19
C PHE A 477 22.11 17.50 -24.36
N ASN A 478 22.88 16.40 -24.46
CA ASN A 478 23.77 16.15 -25.59
C ASN A 478 24.00 14.66 -25.88
N GLN A 479 22.97 13.82 -25.68
CA GLN A 479 23.09 12.39 -25.95
C GLN A 479 23.01 12.06 -27.43
N ASN A 480 23.72 10.98 -27.82
CA ASN A 480 23.73 10.50 -29.20
C ASN A 480 22.38 9.83 -29.55
N ILE A 481 21.61 10.52 -30.37
CA ILE A 481 20.30 10.08 -30.87
C ILE A 481 20.29 9.87 -32.39
N SER A 482 21.48 9.80 -33.02
CA SER A 482 21.63 9.67 -34.49
C SER A 482 20.94 8.42 -35.07
N LYS A 483 20.72 7.37 -34.25
CA LYS A 483 20.13 6.10 -34.67
C LYS A 483 18.61 6.03 -34.54
N TRP A 484 17.96 7.08 -34.07
CA TRP A 484 16.51 7.13 -34.00
C TRP A 484 15.86 7.03 -35.38
N ASP A 485 14.93 6.11 -35.56
CA ASP A 485 14.09 6.04 -36.77
C ASP A 485 12.98 7.09 -36.69
N THR A 486 13.22 8.24 -37.29
CA THR A 486 12.29 9.37 -37.31
C THR A 486 11.35 9.37 -38.50
N SER A 487 11.28 8.27 -39.27
CA SER A 487 10.54 8.18 -40.55
C SER A 487 9.06 8.55 -40.45
N LYS A 488 8.42 8.30 -39.29
CA LYS A 488 7.02 8.65 -39.03
C LYS A 488 6.80 9.99 -38.36
N VAL A 489 7.86 10.67 -37.91
CA VAL A 489 7.72 11.95 -37.22
C VAL A 489 7.37 13.05 -38.22
N THR A 490 6.29 13.76 -37.93
CA THR A 490 5.75 14.85 -38.78
C THR A 490 5.92 16.24 -38.15
N ASP A 491 6.14 16.32 -36.84
CA ASP A 491 6.31 17.58 -36.11
C ASP A 491 7.47 17.50 -35.12
N MET A 492 8.52 18.31 -35.34
CA MET A 492 9.70 18.52 -34.48
C MET A 492 9.85 20.01 -34.12
N ASN A 493 8.79 20.82 -34.24
CA ASN A 493 8.86 22.24 -33.95
C ASN A 493 9.42 22.47 -32.53
N HIS A 494 10.38 23.38 -32.41
CA HIS A 494 11.04 23.76 -31.14
C HIS A 494 11.74 22.61 -30.39
N MET A 495 12.01 21.46 -31.04
CA MET A 495 12.49 20.25 -30.36
C MET A 495 13.77 20.50 -29.53
N PHE A 496 14.71 21.28 -30.05
CA PHE A 496 15.98 21.62 -29.38
C PHE A 496 16.10 23.13 -29.09
N TYR A 497 14.98 23.83 -28.97
CA TYR A 497 14.99 25.26 -28.66
C TYR A 497 15.67 25.52 -27.32
N ASP A 498 16.75 26.34 -27.30
CA ASP A 498 17.61 26.58 -26.13
C ASP A 498 18.24 25.30 -25.51
N ALA A 499 18.33 24.19 -26.22
CA ALA A 499 19.14 23.03 -25.82
C ALA A 499 20.64 23.36 -26.06
N ARG A 500 21.23 24.11 -25.16
CA ARG A 500 22.52 24.84 -25.38
C ARG A 500 23.70 23.92 -25.61
N SER A 501 23.73 22.75 -24.97
CA SER A 501 24.80 21.75 -25.06
C SER A 501 24.63 20.79 -26.24
N PHE A 502 23.43 20.73 -26.86
CA PHE A 502 23.17 19.79 -27.94
C PHE A 502 24.01 20.07 -29.17
N ALA A 503 24.77 19.04 -29.63
CA ALA A 503 25.65 19.13 -30.77
C ALA A 503 25.85 17.79 -31.51
N GLN A 504 24.80 16.95 -31.58
CA GLN A 504 24.85 15.64 -32.22
C GLN A 504 24.53 15.71 -33.71
N ASP A 505 25.05 14.72 -34.45
CA ASP A 505 24.80 14.56 -35.88
C ASP A 505 23.42 13.94 -36.11
N LEU A 506 22.59 14.59 -36.91
CA LEU A 506 21.24 14.17 -37.28
C LEU A 506 21.12 13.83 -38.77
N SER A 507 22.21 13.68 -39.46
CA SER A 507 22.22 13.42 -40.94
C SER A 507 21.61 12.08 -41.33
N ASP A 508 21.60 11.09 -40.41
CA ASP A 508 20.98 9.78 -40.64
C ASP A 508 19.45 9.80 -40.45
N TRP A 509 18.88 10.87 -39.92
CA TRP A 509 17.45 10.98 -39.69
C TRP A 509 16.67 11.04 -41.02
N THR A 510 15.46 10.42 -41.03
CA THR A 510 14.59 10.33 -42.22
C THR A 510 13.19 10.81 -41.90
N GLY A 511 12.36 11.01 -42.94
CA GLY A 511 10.96 11.39 -42.78
C GLY A 511 10.66 12.86 -43.09
N SER A 512 9.37 13.21 -43.07
CA SER A 512 8.92 14.52 -43.53
C SER A 512 9.34 15.68 -42.62
N ALA A 513 9.41 15.47 -41.34
CA ALA A 513 9.84 16.51 -40.40
C ALA A 513 11.32 16.87 -40.55
N VAL A 514 12.19 15.92 -40.90
CA VAL A 514 13.63 16.18 -41.06
C VAL A 514 13.97 16.80 -42.42
N ALA A 515 13.11 16.60 -43.43
CA ALA A 515 13.25 17.14 -44.75
C ALA A 515 12.72 18.59 -44.91
N ASN A 516 11.88 19.04 -43.97
CA ASN A 516 11.21 20.33 -43.99
C ASN A 516 11.70 21.23 -42.85
N TYR A 517 11.49 22.55 -43.02
CA TYR A 517 11.75 23.51 -41.94
C TYR A 517 10.82 23.27 -40.77
N GLN A 518 11.41 23.20 -39.57
CA GLN A 518 10.67 23.05 -38.31
C GLN A 518 10.80 24.35 -37.51
N SER A 519 9.68 24.97 -37.15
CA SER A 519 9.70 26.28 -36.48
C SER A 519 10.63 26.27 -35.25
N GLU A 520 11.66 27.14 -35.32
CA GLU A 520 12.62 27.41 -34.25
C GLU A 520 13.29 26.15 -33.63
N MET A 521 13.39 25.05 -34.38
CA MET A 521 13.88 23.75 -33.89
C MET A 521 15.22 23.86 -33.17
N PHE A 522 16.16 24.65 -33.70
CA PHE A 522 17.53 24.82 -33.16
C PHE A 522 17.80 26.24 -32.62
N ARG A 523 16.78 27.08 -32.46
CA ARG A 523 16.99 28.42 -31.92
C ARG A 523 17.59 28.35 -30.53
N GLY A 524 18.73 29.01 -30.30
CA GLY A 524 19.44 28.98 -29.01
C GLY A 524 20.18 27.68 -28.70
N ALA A 525 20.18 26.67 -29.58
CA ALA A 525 21.02 25.47 -29.50
C ALA A 525 22.45 25.82 -29.88
N THR A 526 23.13 26.57 -29.05
CA THR A 526 24.41 27.28 -29.39
C THR A 526 25.54 26.33 -29.75
N ALA A 527 25.66 25.17 -29.12
CA ALA A 527 26.65 24.18 -29.47
C ALA A 527 26.39 23.56 -30.84
N PHE A 528 25.13 23.25 -31.17
CA PHE A 528 24.71 22.75 -32.50
C PHE A 528 24.99 23.81 -33.57
N GLN A 529 24.51 25.03 -33.36
CA GLN A 529 24.68 26.14 -34.30
C GLN A 529 26.18 26.50 -34.53
N SER A 530 27.07 26.29 -33.55
CA SER A 530 28.50 26.49 -33.71
C SER A 530 29.17 25.36 -34.51
N LYS A 531 28.69 24.13 -34.40
CA LYS A 531 29.27 22.92 -35.00
C LYS A 531 28.74 22.64 -36.41
N TYR A 532 27.49 22.93 -36.66
CA TYR A 532 26.83 22.61 -37.93
C TYR A 532 26.42 23.87 -38.72
N TRP A 533 26.49 23.77 -40.04
CA TRP A 533 25.91 24.72 -40.96
C TRP A 533 24.57 24.14 -41.47
N CYS A 534 23.48 24.85 -41.31
CA CYS A 534 22.16 24.52 -41.84
C CYS A 534 21.69 25.61 -42.80
N PRO A 535 20.81 25.30 -43.76
CA PRO A 535 20.22 26.33 -44.64
C PRO A 535 19.51 27.45 -43.85
N ASP A 536 18.81 27.12 -42.78
CA ASP A 536 18.39 28.05 -41.73
C ASP A 536 18.92 27.56 -40.39
N VAL A 537 19.71 28.35 -39.74
CA VAL A 537 20.41 27.98 -38.48
C VAL A 537 19.45 27.75 -37.32
N ASN A 538 18.24 28.31 -37.36
CA ASN A 538 17.22 28.16 -36.34
C ASN A 538 16.18 27.06 -36.64
N GLN A 539 15.93 26.77 -37.93
CA GLN A 539 14.81 25.95 -38.36
C GLN A 539 15.20 24.64 -39.05
N GLY A 540 16.47 24.48 -39.44
CA GLY A 540 16.95 23.33 -40.21
C GLY A 540 16.83 23.55 -41.72
N PRO A 541 16.45 22.55 -42.54
CA PRO A 541 16.08 21.16 -42.20
C PRO A 541 17.23 20.35 -41.61
N PRO A 542 16.95 19.48 -40.63
CA PRO A 542 18.01 18.72 -39.95
C PRO A 542 18.89 17.89 -40.85
N MET A 543 18.33 17.21 -41.85
CA MET A 543 19.05 16.36 -42.80
C MET A 543 20.05 17.12 -43.70
N TRP A 544 19.89 18.45 -43.80
CA TRP A 544 20.80 19.29 -44.62
C TRP A 544 21.83 20.07 -43.79
N CYS A 545 21.85 19.85 -42.48
CA CYS A 545 22.84 20.45 -41.63
C CYS A 545 24.19 19.71 -41.77
N GLN A 546 25.25 20.42 -42.18
CA GLN A 546 26.57 19.87 -42.43
C GLN A 546 27.57 20.35 -41.38
N CYS A 547 28.50 19.47 -41.01
CA CYS A 547 29.57 19.82 -40.08
C CYS A 547 30.46 20.93 -40.64
N LYS A 548 30.79 21.94 -39.83
CA LYS A 548 31.60 23.10 -40.22
C LYS A 548 33.10 22.80 -40.31
N ASN A 549 33.63 21.97 -39.41
CA ASN A 549 35.07 21.65 -39.33
C ASN A 549 35.23 20.23 -38.78
N ASP A 550 36.16 19.45 -39.32
CA ASP A 550 36.71 18.16 -38.88
C ASP A 550 35.83 17.33 -37.92
N CYS A 551 34.58 17.00 -38.31
CA CYS A 551 33.83 15.96 -37.63
C CYS A 551 34.38 14.60 -38.07
N PRO A 552 34.54 13.60 -37.18
CA PRO A 552 34.92 12.27 -37.61
C PRO A 552 33.90 11.73 -38.62
N ILE A 553 34.37 11.35 -39.80
CA ILE A 553 33.56 10.86 -40.91
C ILE A 553 32.94 9.53 -40.50
N SER A 554 31.66 9.52 -40.12
CA SER A 554 30.84 8.32 -40.09
C SER A 554 30.52 7.99 -41.55
N SER A 555 31.00 6.85 -42.08
CA SER A 555 30.79 6.21 -43.38
C SER A 555 30.17 7.08 -44.48
N THR A 556 30.95 7.29 -45.53
CA THR A 556 30.68 8.08 -46.74
C THR A 556 29.24 7.94 -47.25
N PRO A 557 28.50 9.08 -47.36
CA PRO A 557 27.31 9.11 -48.21
C PRO A 557 27.75 8.95 -49.68
N SER A 558 27.00 8.19 -50.43
CA SER A 558 27.18 8.06 -51.86
C SER A 558 26.94 9.42 -52.53
N SER A 559 28.01 9.99 -53.08
CA SER A 559 28.13 11.21 -53.90
C SER A 559 27.71 12.56 -53.25
N PRO A 560 28.59 13.58 -53.29
CA PRO A 560 28.20 14.93 -52.90
C PRO A 560 27.10 15.44 -53.83
N PRO A 561 26.13 16.25 -53.35
CA PRO A 561 25.24 16.99 -54.23
C PRO A 561 26.12 17.89 -55.12
N SER A 562 25.80 17.93 -56.39
CA SER A 562 26.43 18.82 -57.36
C SER A 562 26.49 20.24 -56.78
N VAL A 563 27.65 20.86 -56.87
CA VAL A 563 27.89 22.24 -56.41
C VAL A 563 26.74 23.13 -56.94
N LEU A 564 25.92 23.66 -56.04
CA LEU A 564 24.85 24.58 -56.40
C LEU A 564 25.46 25.79 -57.10
N THR A 565 25.07 26.05 -58.32
CA THR A 565 25.49 27.25 -59.06
C THR A 565 24.84 28.47 -58.45
N PRO A 566 25.58 29.47 -57.94
CA PRO A 566 24.97 30.69 -57.43
C PRO A 566 24.15 31.38 -58.49
N ILE A 567 22.94 31.83 -58.16
CA ILE A 567 22.11 32.65 -59.07
C ILE A 567 22.82 34.00 -59.25
N THR A 568 23.20 34.30 -60.45
CA THR A 568 23.84 35.56 -60.82
C THR A 568 22.94 36.33 -61.80
N ASN A 569 23.26 37.61 -62.08
CA ASN A 569 22.53 38.41 -63.03
C ASN A 569 22.56 37.81 -64.45
N GLU A 570 23.49 36.93 -64.75
CA GLU A 570 23.63 36.29 -66.07
C GLU A 570 22.72 35.05 -66.20
N ASN A 571 22.56 34.27 -65.14
CA ASN A 571 21.81 33.01 -65.17
C ASN A 571 20.40 33.08 -64.51
N ILE A 572 20.01 34.23 -63.94
CA ILE A 572 18.72 34.41 -63.25
C ILE A 572 17.53 34.15 -64.15
N LYS A 573 17.64 34.53 -65.43
CA LYS A 573 16.54 34.31 -66.42
C LYS A 573 16.35 32.83 -66.71
N ASP A 574 17.41 32.08 -66.79
CA ASP A 574 17.36 30.63 -67.03
C ASP A 574 16.89 29.87 -65.80
N ALA A 575 17.30 30.28 -64.61
CA ALA A 575 16.81 29.76 -63.33
C ALA A 575 15.30 30.01 -63.15
N VAL A 576 14.83 31.22 -63.41
CA VAL A 576 13.40 31.58 -63.39
C VAL A 576 12.63 30.83 -64.49
N LYS A 577 13.19 30.65 -65.67
CA LYS A 577 12.55 29.90 -66.77
C LYS A 577 12.44 28.42 -66.44
N ALA A 578 13.44 27.82 -65.84
CA ALA A 578 13.42 26.44 -65.35
C ALA A 578 12.34 26.25 -64.27
N CYS A 579 12.13 27.25 -63.39
CA CYS A 579 11.16 27.22 -62.33
C CYS A 579 9.68 27.31 -62.84
N PHE A 580 9.41 28.16 -63.85
CA PHE A 580 8.04 28.44 -64.29
C PHE A 580 7.62 27.69 -65.57
N PHE A 581 8.59 27.10 -66.30
CA PHE A 581 8.34 26.52 -67.62
C PHE A 581 8.86 25.08 -67.80
N SER A 582 9.14 24.35 -66.69
CA SER A 582 9.43 22.93 -66.82
C SER A 582 8.18 22.18 -67.26
N ASP A 583 8.26 21.33 -68.28
CA ASP A 583 7.18 20.58 -68.90
C ASP A 583 6.53 19.51 -67.95
N ALA A 584 6.91 19.48 -66.68
CA ALA A 584 6.36 18.59 -65.68
C ALA A 584 5.36 19.32 -64.77
N GLY A 585 4.31 19.88 -65.27
CA GLY A 585 3.03 20.28 -64.73
C GLY A 585 2.75 20.34 -63.21
N ALA A 586 3.71 20.65 -62.38
CA ALA A 586 3.52 20.79 -60.95
C ALA A 586 3.81 22.25 -60.52
N HIS A 587 2.80 23.05 -60.49
CA HIS A 587 2.82 24.31 -59.76
C HIS A 587 2.81 24.00 -58.27
N SER A 588 3.95 24.13 -57.56
CA SER A 588 3.90 24.19 -56.10
C SER A 588 3.40 25.58 -55.70
N VAL A 589 2.36 25.61 -54.87
CA VAL A 589 1.74 26.84 -54.36
C VAL A 589 2.73 27.62 -53.46
N ASP A 590 3.85 27.02 -53.10
CA ASP A 590 4.84 27.51 -52.12
C ASP A 590 6.13 28.07 -52.76
N GLY A 591 6.21 28.20 -54.05
CA GLY A 591 7.37 28.79 -54.72
C GLY A 591 8.63 27.94 -54.74
N LEU A 592 8.54 26.66 -54.35
CA LEU A 592 9.62 25.69 -54.39
C LEU A 592 9.65 25.05 -55.76
N CYS A 593 10.80 25.20 -56.44
CA CYS A 593 11.07 24.60 -57.75
C CYS A 593 12.13 23.53 -57.58
N ASP A 594 11.99 22.39 -58.30
CA ASP A 594 13.09 21.41 -58.38
C ASP A 594 14.17 21.96 -59.30
N LEU A 595 15.08 22.70 -58.70
CA LEU A 595 16.26 23.25 -59.32
C LEU A 595 17.47 22.46 -58.87
N SER A 596 17.70 21.27 -59.44
CA SER A 596 18.86 20.44 -59.14
C SER A 596 20.22 21.14 -59.35
N GLU A 597 20.23 22.25 -60.12
CA GLU A 597 21.42 23.04 -60.39
C GLU A 597 21.50 24.37 -59.62
N TYR A 598 20.37 24.92 -59.12
CA TYR A 598 20.34 26.27 -58.55
C TYR A 598 19.76 26.35 -57.12
N GLY A 599 19.20 25.27 -56.59
CA GLY A 599 18.56 25.25 -55.29
C GLY A 599 17.10 25.80 -55.34
N ALA A 600 16.33 25.58 -54.30
CA ALA A 600 14.98 26.14 -54.18
C ALA A 600 15.04 27.66 -53.94
N MET A 601 14.18 28.44 -54.57
CA MET A 601 13.97 29.85 -54.27
C MET A 601 13.04 30.06 -53.10
#